data_cb340df3caaa03f627c0d5859bd16f96
#
_entry.id   cb340df3caaa03f627c0d5859bd16f96
#
_cell.length_a   1.000
_cell.length_b   1.000
_cell.length_c   1.000
_cell.angle_alpha   90.00
_cell.angle_beta   90.00
_cell.angle_gamma   90.00
#
_symmetry.space_group_name_H-M   'P 1'
#
loop_
_entity.id
_entity.type
_entity.pdbx_description
1 polymer ?
#
loop_
_entity_poly.entity_id
_entity_poly.type
_entity_poly.pdbx_seq_one_letter_code
_entity_poly.pdbx_strand_id
1 'polypeptide(L)'
;MSPIRQILILAVVTAAILTAGCMQSTTEPQPAPAAPPVNVTVPFAPIPVSSQNGVNLAYELELSPTGDETFVPENVEVIDPATGDVLWSVDGELLAVLYHPATSPPPTAEELEDGTGKLPLPRISLWFKVAPDAVPDRLVHRLTLNPAGSGLPPVTLTGGNVTVRKDLAPVVIGSPVRGPGWTAAETTDPMTHHFLGQITMNGVTRVPQRYAQDWIYLDPATGQAAAGNVTLAKNFFGYGREIYSVANGTVVDAMDGLPDHECIYSAPPATVATAAGNYVIVDIGNQKFACYAHMIPGSLRVGIGDSVTEGQVLGLMGNSGNSDLPHLHFQVVTDTPSFLGAEGYPHVYRSFDVIGGVNQTLVEERSSGSDYPITRIYSEFGDYVTFSAQPVPQQNNLTENWAVVRFP
;
A
#
# COMPACT_ATOMS: atom_id res chain seq x y z
N MET A 1 12.93 100.87 -42.82
CA MET A 1 14.25 101.51 -43.02
C MET A 1 15.22 100.67 -42.11
N SER A 2 16.07 99.96 -42.76
CA SER A 2 17.44 99.53 -42.54
C SER A 2 18.05 99.53 -41.17
N PRO A 3 19.18 98.79 -40.99
CA PRO A 3 19.75 97.61 -41.60
C PRO A 3 20.30 96.52 -40.62
N ILE A 4 20.47 95.46 -41.22
CA ILE A 4 21.31 94.27 -40.98
C ILE A 4 22.66 94.51 -40.33
N ARG A 5 23.04 93.73 -39.35
CA ARG A 5 24.43 93.35 -39.10
C ARG A 5 24.56 91.85 -38.99
N GLN A 6 25.28 91.29 -39.91
CA GLN A 6 25.80 89.88 -39.86
C GLN A 6 26.90 89.82 -38.84
N ILE A 7 26.88 88.85 -37.97
CA ILE A 7 28.01 88.41 -37.18
C ILE A 7 28.34 86.99 -37.60
N LEU A 8 29.53 86.88 -38.17
CA LEU A 8 30.16 85.62 -38.49
C LEU A 8 30.66 84.96 -37.18
N ILE A 9 30.14 83.76 -36.81
CA ILE A 9 30.69 83.00 -35.73
C ILE A 9 31.41 81.81 -36.33
N LEU A 10 32.68 81.74 -36.12
CA LEU A 10 33.62 80.70 -36.47
C LEU A 10 33.36 79.47 -35.57
N ALA A 11 32.88 78.36 -36.12
CA ALA A 11 32.67 77.12 -35.43
C ALA A 11 34.02 76.38 -35.33
N VAL A 12 34.58 76.25 -34.18
CA VAL A 12 35.69 75.34 -33.89
C VAL A 12 35.09 74.00 -33.61
N VAL A 13 35.30 73.05 -34.55
CA VAL A 13 34.92 71.62 -34.35
C VAL A 13 35.99 70.98 -33.54
N THR A 14 35.72 70.80 -32.26
CA THR A 14 36.51 69.92 -31.39
C THR A 14 35.97 68.47 -31.52
N ALA A 15 36.70 67.59 -32.17
CA ALA A 15 36.40 66.18 -32.25
C ALA A 15 36.64 65.51 -30.89
N ALA A 16 35.59 65.26 -30.14
CA ALA A 16 35.63 64.42 -28.97
C ALA A 16 35.63 62.95 -29.41
N ILE A 17 36.71 62.26 -29.30
CA ILE A 17 36.83 60.80 -29.44
C ILE A 17 36.15 60.20 -28.20
N LEU A 18 34.90 59.74 -28.41
CA LEU A 18 34.20 58.87 -27.47
C LEU A 18 34.80 57.44 -27.56
N THR A 19 35.69 57.09 -26.67
CA THR A 19 36.05 55.71 -26.43
C THR A 19 34.87 55.05 -25.71
N ALA A 20 34.06 54.31 -26.48
CA ALA A 20 33.05 53.41 -25.93
C ALA A 20 33.79 52.26 -25.23
N GLY A 21 34.01 52.40 -23.90
CA GLY A 21 34.40 51.33 -23.06
C GLY A 21 33.23 50.36 -22.98
N CYS A 22 33.37 49.17 -23.59
CA CYS A 22 32.51 48.03 -23.31
C CYS A 22 32.66 47.69 -21.80
N MET A 23 31.76 48.16 -20.97
CA MET A 23 31.53 47.54 -19.67
C MET A 23 30.95 46.17 -19.95
N GLN A 24 31.77 45.13 -20.01
CA GLN A 24 31.32 43.77 -19.80
C GLN A 24 30.80 43.71 -18.38
N SER A 25 29.47 43.68 -18.21
CA SER A 25 28.85 43.25 -16.98
C SER A 25 29.24 41.79 -16.77
N THR A 26 30.20 41.53 -15.94
CA THR A 26 30.45 40.20 -15.38
C THR A 26 29.26 39.93 -14.48
N THR A 27 28.20 39.32 -15.01
CA THR A 27 27.22 38.61 -14.21
C THR A 27 28.00 37.50 -13.51
N GLU A 28 28.25 37.68 -12.22
CA GLU A 28 28.68 36.55 -11.40
C GLU A 28 27.74 35.37 -11.69
N PRO A 29 28.26 34.15 -11.95
CA PRO A 29 27.41 33.01 -12.15
C PRO A 29 26.56 32.87 -10.88
N GLN A 30 25.24 32.89 -11.07
CA GLN A 30 24.29 32.66 -9.98
C GLN A 30 24.68 31.32 -9.34
N PRO A 31 24.90 31.25 -8.03
CA PRO A 31 25.26 29.97 -7.40
C PRO A 31 24.25 28.94 -7.77
N ALA A 32 24.73 27.75 -8.16
CA ALA A 32 23.85 26.63 -8.46
C ALA A 32 22.89 26.45 -7.28
N PRO A 33 21.60 26.17 -7.53
CA PRO A 33 20.66 25.92 -6.45
C PRO A 33 21.22 24.83 -5.55
N ALA A 34 21.20 25.09 -4.24
CA ALA A 34 21.65 24.10 -3.26
C ALA A 34 20.92 22.77 -3.50
N ALA A 35 21.64 21.67 -3.40
CA ALA A 35 21.02 20.34 -3.49
C ALA A 35 19.89 20.24 -2.45
N PRO A 36 18.76 19.60 -2.79
CA PRO A 36 17.68 19.42 -1.84
C PRO A 36 18.18 18.63 -0.62
N PRO A 37 17.72 18.95 0.59
CA PRO A 37 18.21 18.29 1.81
C PRO A 37 17.79 16.82 1.89
N VAL A 38 16.80 16.41 1.10
CA VAL A 38 16.29 15.05 1.02
C VAL A 38 16.03 14.71 -0.45
N ASN A 39 16.53 13.57 -0.91
CA ASN A 39 16.12 12.97 -2.18
C ASN A 39 14.88 12.12 -1.94
N VAL A 40 13.87 12.30 -2.79
CA VAL A 40 12.60 11.53 -2.75
C VAL A 40 12.56 10.61 -3.95
N THR A 41 12.38 9.31 -3.69
CA THR A 41 12.26 8.29 -4.74
C THR A 41 11.00 7.45 -4.53
N VAL A 42 10.56 6.75 -5.57
CA VAL A 42 9.46 5.78 -5.52
C VAL A 42 10.05 4.42 -5.90
N PRO A 43 10.30 3.52 -4.92
CA PRO A 43 10.94 2.23 -5.17
C PRO A 43 10.14 1.32 -6.09
N PHE A 44 8.82 1.30 -5.92
CA PHE A 44 7.87 0.52 -6.70
C PHE A 44 6.81 1.44 -7.29
N ALA A 45 6.86 1.63 -8.61
CA ALA A 45 5.91 2.50 -9.30
C ALA A 45 4.49 1.93 -9.23
N PRO A 46 3.46 2.77 -8.98
CA PRO A 46 2.09 2.29 -8.81
C PRO A 46 1.53 1.70 -10.10
N ILE A 47 0.83 0.56 -9.95
CA ILE A 47 0.01 -0.07 -10.98
C ILE A 47 -1.45 0.28 -10.67
N PRO A 48 -2.22 0.85 -11.61
CA PRO A 48 -3.61 1.18 -11.38
C PRO A 48 -4.48 -0.07 -11.14
N VAL A 49 -5.27 -0.06 -10.06
CA VAL A 49 -6.15 -1.18 -9.70
C VAL A 49 -7.57 -0.71 -9.54
N SER A 50 -8.45 -1.19 -10.40
CA SER A 50 -9.87 -0.87 -10.33
C SER A 50 -10.53 -1.52 -9.11
N SER A 51 -11.40 -0.77 -8.44
CA SER A 51 -12.30 -1.24 -7.40
C SER A 51 -13.68 -0.63 -7.59
N GLN A 52 -14.63 -0.96 -6.73
CA GLN A 52 -16.01 -0.45 -6.84
C GLN A 52 -16.08 1.09 -6.86
N ASN A 53 -15.20 1.76 -6.12
CA ASN A 53 -15.27 3.21 -5.88
C ASN A 53 -14.19 4.02 -6.61
N GLY A 54 -13.52 3.44 -7.60
CA GLY A 54 -12.50 4.14 -8.38
C GLY A 54 -11.28 3.28 -8.69
N VAL A 55 -10.19 3.94 -9.06
CA VAL A 55 -8.91 3.31 -9.35
C VAL A 55 -7.93 3.64 -8.24
N ASN A 56 -7.41 2.59 -7.61
CA ASN A 56 -6.45 2.68 -6.52
C ASN A 56 -5.04 2.85 -7.07
N LEU A 57 -4.27 3.73 -6.43
CA LEU A 57 -2.83 3.88 -6.59
C LEU A 57 -2.19 3.71 -5.22
N ALA A 58 -1.34 2.69 -5.07
CA ALA A 58 -0.69 2.32 -3.82
C ALA A 58 0.82 2.16 -4.04
N TYR A 59 1.64 2.92 -3.31
CA TYR A 59 3.10 2.92 -3.39
C TYR A 59 3.73 3.64 -2.19
N GLU A 60 5.04 3.68 -2.10
CA GLU A 60 5.78 4.42 -1.06
C GLU A 60 6.69 5.48 -1.66
N LEU A 61 6.87 6.57 -0.91
CA LEU A 61 7.98 7.47 -1.05
C LEU A 61 9.11 7.01 -0.13
N GLU A 62 10.32 6.94 -0.67
CA GLU A 62 11.53 6.72 0.11
C GLU A 62 12.30 8.02 0.22
N LEU A 63 12.67 8.38 1.44
CA LEU A 63 13.31 9.64 1.77
C LEU A 63 14.79 9.39 2.09
N SER A 64 15.70 9.87 1.22
CA SER A 64 17.15 9.75 1.41
C SER A 64 17.72 11.10 1.80
N PRO A 65 18.05 11.34 3.09
CA PRO A 65 18.73 12.58 3.52
C PRO A 65 20.07 12.73 2.77
N THR A 66 20.41 13.96 2.39
CA THR A 66 21.67 14.30 1.72
C THR A 66 22.78 14.71 2.70
N GLY A 67 22.47 14.82 3.99
CA GLY A 67 23.34 15.15 5.11
C GLY A 67 22.92 14.39 6.36
N ASP A 68 23.46 14.80 7.50
CA ASP A 68 23.23 14.15 8.80
C ASP A 68 21.90 14.56 9.47
N GLU A 69 21.15 15.46 8.85
CA GLU A 69 19.91 15.99 9.41
C GLU A 69 18.74 15.00 9.22
N THR A 70 17.98 14.81 10.28
CA THR A 70 16.75 13.99 10.23
C THR A 70 15.55 14.88 9.94
N PHE A 71 14.67 14.42 9.09
CA PHE A 71 13.46 15.14 8.69
C PHE A 71 12.20 14.33 9.03
N VAL A 72 11.17 15.03 9.54
CA VAL A 72 9.86 14.48 9.79
C VAL A 72 8.86 15.15 8.84
N PRO A 73 8.05 14.40 8.09
CA PRO A 73 7.07 14.98 7.19
C PRO A 73 5.95 15.67 7.97
N GLU A 74 5.55 16.87 7.52
CA GLU A 74 4.44 17.65 8.04
C GLU A 74 3.26 17.64 7.08
N ASN A 75 3.56 17.62 5.76
CA ASN A 75 2.54 17.53 4.71
C ASN A 75 3.12 16.83 3.48
N VAL A 76 2.27 16.06 2.80
CA VAL A 76 2.56 15.43 1.51
C VAL A 76 1.39 15.68 0.56
N GLU A 77 1.69 16.19 -0.63
CA GLU A 77 0.74 16.32 -1.73
C GLU A 77 1.20 15.49 -2.92
N VAL A 78 0.26 14.77 -3.52
CA VAL A 78 0.44 14.03 -4.76
C VAL A 78 -0.14 14.85 -5.89
N ILE A 79 0.66 15.15 -6.89
CA ILE A 79 0.33 16.11 -7.95
C ILE A 79 0.44 15.42 -9.33
N ASP A 80 -0.54 15.67 -10.19
CA ASP A 80 -0.41 15.40 -11.61
C ASP A 80 0.44 16.49 -12.26
N PRO A 81 1.67 16.20 -12.73
CA PRO A 81 2.52 17.22 -13.33
C PRO A 81 2.01 17.75 -14.68
N ALA A 82 1.06 17.09 -15.32
CA ALA A 82 0.48 17.52 -16.59
C ALA A 82 -0.54 18.66 -16.42
N THR A 83 -1.31 18.62 -15.32
CA THR A 83 -2.35 19.63 -15.02
C THR A 83 -1.94 20.58 -13.89
N GLY A 84 -1.06 20.13 -12.99
CA GLY A 84 -0.73 20.83 -11.77
C GLY A 84 -1.74 20.57 -10.64
N ASP A 85 -2.73 19.71 -10.86
CA ASP A 85 -3.76 19.41 -9.87
C ASP A 85 -3.20 18.56 -8.73
N VAL A 86 -3.59 18.88 -7.49
CA VAL A 86 -3.36 18.03 -6.33
C VAL A 86 -4.41 16.93 -6.32
N LEU A 87 -3.98 15.70 -6.55
CA LEU A 87 -4.85 14.51 -6.60
C LEU A 87 -5.18 14.00 -5.20
N TRP A 88 -4.26 14.17 -4.28
CA TRP A 88 -4.38 13.73 -2.90
C TRP A 88 -3.40 14.49 -2.00
N SER A 89 -3.77 14.68 -0.73
CA SER A 89 -2.90 15.28 0.27
C SER A 89 -3.11 14.66 1.62
N VAL A 90 -2.06 14.65 2.45
CA VAL A 90 -2.09 14.12 3.81
C VAL A 90 -1.21 14.93 4.74
N ASP A 91 -1.69 15.13 5.96
CA ASP A 91 -1.01 15.79 7.07
C ASP A 91 -1.45 15.21 8.41
N GLY A 92 -0.99 15.78 9.51
CA GLY A 92 -1.44 15.50 10.87
C GLY A 92 -1.32 14.03 11.28
N GLU A 93 -2.34 13.53 11.98
CA GLU A 93 -2.35 12.19 12.59
C GLU A 93 -2.28 11.08 11.53
N LEU A 94 -2.97 11.24 10.41
CA LEU A 94 -2.91 10.24 9.35
C LEU A 94 -1.50 10.13 8.77
N LEU A 95 -0.84 11.26 8.47
CA LEU A 95 0.53 11.24 7.98
C LEU A 95 1.49 10.61 8.99
N ALA A 96 1.28 10.84 10.30
CA ALA A 96 2.10 10.24 11.34
C ALA A 96 2.02 8.70 11.35
N VAL A 97 0.87 8.13 11.00
CA VAL A 97 0.70 6.67 10.83
C VAL A 97 1.34 6.17 9.54
N LEU A 98 1.20 6.92 8.44
CA LEU A 98 1.73 6.55 7.14
C LEU A 98 3.26 6.74 7.02
N TYR A 99 3.87 7.48 7.95
CA TYR A 99 5.30 7.70 7.99
C TYR A 99 6.01 6.60 8.77
N HIS A 100 6.92 5.91 8.11
CA HIS A 100 7.79 4.90 8.68
C HIS A 100 9.20 5.50 8.81
N PRO A 101 9.63 5.95 10.01
CA PRO A 101 10.99 6.43 10.21
C PRO A 101 11.99 5.30 9.97
N ALA A 102 13.24 5.65 9.69
CA ALA A 102 14.31 4.67 9.64
C ALA A 102 14.29 3.86 10.95
N THR A 103 14.02 2.54 10.84
CA THR A 103 13.69 1.75 12.02
C THR A 103 14.88 1.51 12.93
N SER A 104 14.61 1.58 14.21
CA SER A 104 15.43 1.03 15.26
C SER A 104 14.85 -0.37 15.65
N PRO A 105 15.66 -1.40 15.89
CA PRO A 105 17.11 -1.29 15.99
C PRO A 105 17.78 -1.22 14.62
N PRO A 106 18.94 -0.53 14.52
CA PRO A 106 19.75 -0.62 13.32
C PRO A 106 20.19 -2.07 13.13
N PRO A 107 20.48 -2.49 11.88
CA PRO A 107 21.01 -3.81 11.61
C PRO A 107 22.26 -4.05 12.46
N THR A 108 22.46 -5.30 12.83
CA THR A 108 23.66 -5.72 13.58
C THR A 108 24.93 -5.49 12.75
N ALA A 109 26.07 -5.44 13.42
CA ALA A 109 27.35 -5.31 12.70
C ALA A 109 27.57 -6.46 11.71
N GLU A 110 27.09 -7.67 12.03
CA GLU A 110 27.16 -8.85 11.16
C GLU A 110 26.29 -8.68 9.90
N GLU A 111 25.08 -8.16 10.03
CA GLU A 111 24.18 -7.84 8.90
C GLU A 111 24.71 -6.70 8.02
N LEU A 112 25.49 -5.78 8.57
CA LEU A 112 26.15 -4.72 7.79
C LEU A 112 27.39 -5.24 7.06
N GLU A 113 28.15 -6.16 7.66
CA GLU A 113 29.36 -6.76 7.08
C GLU A 113 29.04 -7.72 5.93
N ASP A 114 27.96 -8.50 6.03
CA ASP A 114 27.52 -9.43 4.97
C ASP A 114 26.68 -8.75 3.88
N GLY A 115 26.37 -7.45 4.03
CA GLY A 115 25.61 -6.66 3.06
C GLY A 115 24.10 -6.91 3.10
N THR A 116 23.61 -7.68 4.07
CA THR A 116 22.17 -7.94 4.24
C THR A 116 21.46 -6.83 5.01
N GLY A 117 22.21 -6.06 5.81
CA GLY A 117 21.69 -4.98 6.65
C GLY A 117 21.89 -3.59 6.06
N LYS A 118 21.21 -3.22 4.98
CA LYS A 118 21.02 -1.80 4.71
C LYS A 118 20.01 -1.27 5.73
N LEU A 119 20.35 -0.14 6.39
CA LEU A 119 19.36 0.61 7.16
C LEU A 119 18.19 0.94 6.23
N PRO A 120 16.97 0.53 6.59
CA PRO A 120 15.80 0.95 5.82
C PRO A 120 15.73 2.47 5.87
N LEU A 121 15.58 3.10 4.70
CA LEU A 121 15.36 4.53 4.61
C LEU A 121 13.95 4.87 5.13
N PRO A 122 13.74 6.08 5.67
CA PRO A 122 12.40 6.54 6.01
C PRO A 122 11.48 6.47 4.80
N ARG A 123 10.25 6.03 5.01
CA ARG A 123 9.25 5.91 3.95
C ARG A 123 7.91 6.50 4.36
N ILE A 124 7.14 6.91 3.35
CA ILE A 124 5.75 7.34 3.51
C ILE A 124 4.89 6.44 2.62
N SER A 125 3.98 5.73 3.22
CA SER A 125 3.00 4.88 2.51
C SER A 125 1.88 5.74 1.96
N LEU A 126 1.56 5.60 0.67
CA LEU A 126 0.53 6.37 -0.04
C LEU A 126 -0.46 5.42 -0.70
N TRP A 127 -1.74 5.51 -0.30
CA TRP A 127 -2.84 4.82 -0.95
C TRP A 127 -4.01 5.78 -1.11
N PHE A 128 -4.36 6.06 -2.36
CA PHE A 128 -5.48 6.93 -2.68
C PHE A 128 -6.22 6.46 -3.93
N LYS A 129 -7.38 7.01 -4.18
CA LYS A 129 -8.23 6.68 -5.32
C LYS A 129 -8.41 7.88 -6.22
N VAL A 130 -8.47 7.60 -7.51
CA VAL A 130 -8.82 8.57 -8.54
C VAL A 130 -10.01 8.05 -9.36
N ALA A 131 -10.71 8.94 -10.06
CA ALA A 131 -11.74 8.52 -11.00
C ALA A 131 -11.12 7.70 -12.15
N PRO A 132 -11.83 6.75 -12.76
CA PRO A 132 -11.28 5.88 -13.81
C PRO A 132 -10.72 6.63 -15.01
N ASP A 133 -11.29 7.76 -15.36
CA ASP A 133 -10.87 8.65 -16.47
C ASP A 133 -9.81 9.69 -16.05
N ALA A 134 -9.47 9.76 -14.76
CA ALA A 134 -8.51 10.70 -14.19
C ALA A 134 -7.20 10.05 -13.73
N VAL A 135 -6.91 8.80 -14.15
CA VAL A 135 -5.62 8.16 -13.83
C VAL A 135 -4.50 8.89 -14.54
N PRO A 136 -3.55 9.53 -13.82
CA PRO A 136 -2.47 10.29 -14.43
C PRO A 136 -1.43 9.37 -15.09
N ASP A 137 -0.64 9.90 -16.02
CA ASP A 137 0.51 9.16 -16.59
C ASP A 137 1.73 9.21 -15.69
N ARG A 138 1.85 10.29 -14.93
CA ARG A 138 2.98 10.55 -14.03
C ARG A 138 2.49 11.19 -12.74
N LEU A 139 3.28 11.02 -11.70
CA LEU A 139 3.08 11.67 -10.41
C LEU A 139 4.36 12.40 -10.01
N VAL A 140 4.18 13.49 -9.28
CA VAL A 140 5.23 14.20 -8.56
C VAL A 140 4.70 14.55 -7.17
N HIS A 141 5.59 14.72 -6.20
CA HIS A 141 5.19 14.93 -4.80
C HIS A 141 5.76 16.25 -4.30
N ARG A 142 4.93 17.02 -3.60
CA ARG A 142 5.37 18.19 -2.83
C ARG A 142 5.31 17.83 -1.35
N LEU A 143 6.46 17.91 -0.68
CA LEU A 143 6.61 17.55 0.72
C LEU A 143 7.02 18.79 1.52
N THR A 144 6.38 19.00 2.66
CA THR A 144 6.85 19.89 3.70
C THR A 144 7.46 19.04 4.81
N LEU A 145 8.75 19.27 5.10
CA LEU A 145 9.57 18.48 6.02
C LEU A 145 10.09 19.37 7.15
N ASN A 146 9.93 18.93 8.38
CA ASN A 146 10.50 19.59 9.57
C ASN A 146 11.86 18.98 9.90
N PRO A 147 12.93 19.80 9.98
CA PRO A 147 14.21 19.35 10.50
C PRO A 147 14.08 19.00 11.99
N ALA A 148 14.35 17.72 12.35
CA ALA A 148 14.14 17.24 13.71
C ALA A 148 15.19 17.80 14.68
N GLY A 149 14.75 18.47 15.75
CA GLY A 149 15.62 18.92 16.85
C GLY A 149 16.51 20.13 16.56
N SER A 150 16.52 20.68 15.36
CA SER A 150 17.42 21.78 14.97
C SER A 150 16.83 23.18 15.21
N GLY A 151 15.51 23.30 15.35
CA GLY A 151 14.81 24.58 15.42
C GLY A 151 14.84 25.39 14.10
N LEU A 152 15.29 24.79 13.01
CA LEU A 152 15.24 25.38 11.68
C LEU A 152 13.81 25.38 11.14
N PRO A 153 13.45 26.31 10.24
CA PRO A 153 12.14 26.35 9.63
C PRO A 153 11.89 25.11 8.75
N PRO A 154 10.61 24.72 8.54
CA PRO A 154 10.24 23.68 7.60
C PRO A 154 10.79 23.94 6.20
N VAL A 155 11.13 22.87 5.49
CA VAL A 155 11.61 22.89 4.11
C VAL A 155 10.55 22.28 3.20
N THR A 156 10.17 23.01 2.16
CA THR A 156 9.29 22.47 1.12
C THR A 156 10.12 22.08 -0.10
N LEU A 157 9.94 20.86 -0.58
CA LEU A 157 10.60 20.36 -1.78
C LEU A 157 9.61 19.63 -2.69
N THR A 158 9.97 19.49 -3.95
CA THR A 158 9.24 18.72 -4.94
C THR A 158 10.15 17.62 -5.50
N GLY A 159 9.67 16.38 -5.48
CA GLY A 159 10.47 15.22 -5.87
C GLY A 159 9.63 13.96 -6.11
N GLY A 160 10.29 12.80 -6.14
CA GLY A 160 9.61 11.51 -6.28
C GLY A 160 8.87 11.37 -7.62
N ASN A 161 9.43 11.91 -8.72
CA ASN A 161 8.81 11.74 -10.03
C ASN A 161 8.71 10.27 -10.40
N VAL A 162 7.50 9.80 -10.73
CA VAL A 162 7.25 8.42 -11.09
C VAL A 162 6.24 8.33 -12.25
N THR A 163 6.44 7.34 -13.12
CA THR A 163 5.48 7.00 -14.18
C THR A 163 4.51 5.96 -13.62
N VAL A 164 3.21 6.21 -13.74
CA VAL A 164 2.17 5.23 -13.39
C VAL A 164 2.20 4.09 -14.40
N ARG A 165 2.28 2.86 -13.91
CA ARG A 165 2.50 1.66 -14.75
C ARG A 165 1.20 1.19 -15.41
N LYS A 166 0.64 2.01 -16.28
CA LYS A 166 -0.53 1.66 -17.12
C LYS A 166 -0.23 0.58 -18.15
N ASP A 167 1.05 0.30 -18.39
CA ASP A 167 1.54 -0.79 -19.23
C ASP A 167 1.47 -2.15 -18.56
N LEU A 168 1.32 -2.19 -17.24
CA LEU A 168 1.09 -3.38 -16.43
C LEU A 168 -0.38 -3.46 -16.02
N ALA A 169 -0.88 -4.70 -15.93
CA ALA A 169 -2.24 -4.95 -15.49
C ALA A 169 -2.23 -5.78 -14.21
N PRO A 170 -3.20 -5.57 -13.30
CA PRO A 170 -3.49 -6.52 -12.23
C PRO A 170 -3.75 -7.92 -12.78
N VAL A 171 -3.39 -8.96 -12.01
CA VAL A 171 -3.73 -10.33 -12.39
C VAL A 171 -5.23 -10.54 -12.24
N VAL A 172 -5.89 -11.04 -13.30
CA VAL A 172 -7.31 -11.43 -13.22
C VAL A 172 -7.40 -12.85 -12.72
N ILE A 173 -8.02 -13.04 -11.57
CA ILE A 173 -8.13 -14.33 -10.87
C ILE A 173 -9.58 -14.77 -10.65
N GLY A 174 -9.77 -16.06 -10.39
CA GLY A 174 -11.00 -16.59 -9.80
C GLY A 174 -11.10 -16.24 -8.31
N SER A 175 -12.09 -16.77 -7.63
CA SER A 175 -12.27 -16.53 -6.21
C SER A 175 -11.59 -17.61 -5.35
N PRO A 176 -10.94 -17.21 -4.22
CA PRO A 176 -10.37 -18.18 -3.28
C PRO A 176 -11.42 -18.84 -2.38
N VAL A 177 -12.64 -18.31 -2.38
CA VAL A 177 -13.80 -18.77 -1.56
C VAL A 177 -15.07 -18.72 -2.39
N ARG A 178 -16.16 -19.37 -1.96
CA ARG A 178 -17.41 -19.48 -2.75
C ARG A 178 -18.65 -19.15 -1.95
N GLY A 179 -19.68 -18.69 -2.66
CA GLY A 179 -21.00 -18.39 -2.11
C GLY A 179 -21.11 -16.98 -1.49
N PRO A 180 -22.25 -16.67 -0.88
CA PRO A 180 -22.51 -15.36 -0.26
C PRO A 180 -21.94 -15.28 1.16
N GLY A 181 -21.73 -14.05 1.65
CA GLY A 181 -21.40 -13.76 3.05
C GLY A 181 -19.90 -13.58 3.32
N TRP A 182 -19.09 -13.43 2.31
CA TRP A 182 -17.67 -13.14 2.51
C TRP A 182 -17.42 -11.65 2.64
N THR A 183 -16.64 -11.25 3.64
CA THR A 183 -16.15 -9.87 3.76
C THR A 183 -14.63 -9.86 3.67
N ALA A 184 -14.10 -8.90 2.90
CA ALA A 184 -12.68 -8.66 2.81
C ALA A 184 -12.29 -7.59 3.84
N ALA A 185 -11.50 -7.95 4.82
CA ALA A 185 -10.84 -7.03 5.72
C ALA A 185 -9.40 -6.75 5.27
N GLU A 186 -8.81 -5.69 5.80
CA GLU A 186 -7.40 -5.34 5.61
C GLU A 186 -6.99 -5.13 4.13
N THR A 187 -7.90 -4.58 3.30
CA THR A 187 -7.68 -4.26 1.89
C THR A 187 -7.97 -2.78 1.60
N THR A 188 -7.81 -2.28 0.43
CA THR A 188 -8.12 -0.93 -0.14
C THR A 188 -8.22 0.26 0.84
N ASP A 189 -7.49 0.21 1.93
CA ASP A 189 -7.46 1.24 2.98
C ASP A 189 -6.00 1.51 3.40
N PRO A 190 -5.55 2.77 3.43
CA PRO A 190 -4.18 3.12 3.78
C PRO A 190 -3.79 2.78 5.23
N MET A 191 -4.77 2.55 6.11
CA MET A 191 -4.54 2.28 7.54
C MET A 191 -4.40 0.80 7.86
N THR A 192 -4.50 -0.09 6.86
CA THR A 192 -4.42 -1.54 7.10
C THR A 192 -3.00 -1.97 7.47
N HIS A 193 -2.89 -2.94 8.37
CA HIS A 193 -1.58 -3.51 8.73
C HIS A 193 -0.92 -4.21 7.53
N HIS A 194 -1.69 -4.70 6.57
CA HIS A 194 -1.16 -5.27 5.34
C HIS A 194 -0.37 -4.26 4.52
N PHE A 195 -0.91 -3.06 4.32
CA PHE A 195 -0.26 -2.02 3.55
C PHE A 195 0.87 -1.34 4.33
N LEU A 196 0.70 -1.18 5.65
CA LEU A 196 1.72 -0.58 6.51
C LEU A 196 2.87 -1.54 6.83
N GLY A 197 2.68 -2.85 6.62
CA GLY A 197 3.64 -3.91 6.91
C GLY A 197 4.83 -3.93 5.95
N GLN A 198 5.83 -3.09 6.21
CA GLN A 198 7.08 -3.06 5.46
C GLN A 198 8.08 -4.06 6.02
N ILE A 199 8.68 -4.87 5.14
CA ILE A 199 9.64 -5.91 5.52
C ILE A 199 10.93 -5.72 4.74
N THR A 200 12.05 -5.64 5.44
CA THR A 200 13.38 -5.56 4.84
C THR A 200 14.03 -6.94 4.87
N MET A 201 14.31 -7.47 3.71
CA MET A 201 15.04 -8.75 3.55
C MET A 201 16.14 -8.57 2.50
N ASN A 202 17.35 -9.02 2.83
CA ASN A 202 18.53 -8.89 1.95
C ASN A 202 18.75 -7.44 1.48
N GLY A 203 18.56 -6.46 2.36
CA GLY A 203 18.75 -5.05 2.09
C GLY A 203 17.73 -4.40 1.14
N VAL A 204 16.61 -5.09 0.86
CA VAL A 204 15.50 -4.56 0.06
C VAL A 204 14.23 -4.53 0.91
N THR A 205 13.68 -3.34 1.08
CA THR A 205 12.39 -3.16 1.79
C THR A 205 11.24 -3.28 0.79
N ARG A 206 10.27 -4.14 1.12
CA ARG A 206 9.06 -4.42 0.32
C ARG A 206 7.80 -4.27 1.16
N VAL A 207 6.65 -4.19 0.50
CA VAL A 207 5.32 -4.32 1.11
C VAL A 207 4.67 -5.59 0.54
N PRO A 208 4.98 -6.77 1.13
CA PRO A 208 4.53 -8.05 0.58
C PRO A 208 3.01 -8.18 0.53
N GLN A 209 2.34 -7.59 1.50
CA GLN A 209 0.89 -7.68 1.69
C GLN A 209 0.14 -6.47 1.12
N ARG A 210 0.74 -5.66 0.22
CA ARG A 210 0.16 -4.43 -0.34
C ARG A 210 -1.29 -4.56 -0.80
N TYR A 211 -1.66 -5.69 -1.39
CA TYR A 211 -3.02 -5.96 -1.89
C TYR A 211 -3.61 -7.21 -1.24
N ALA A 212 -3.10 -7.62 -0.08
CA ALA A 212 -3.62 -8.76 0.65
C ALA A 212 -5.04 -8.51 1.15
N GLN A 213 -5.75 -9.59 1.41
CA GLN A 213 -7.13 -9.58 1.88
C GLN A 213 -7.33 -10.68 2.90
N ASP A 214 -7.94 -10.35 4.01
CA ASP A 214 -8.38 -11.31 5.01
C ASP A 214 -9.87 -11.60 4.80
N TRP A 215 -10.15 -12.80 4.28
CA TRP A 215 -11.50 -13.24 3.99
C TRP A 215 -12.16 -13.85 5.22
N ILE A 216 -13.13 -13.15 5.77
CA ILE A 216 -13.95 -13.58 6.91
C ILE A 216 -15.33 -13.97 6.39
N TYR A 217 -15.87 -15.08 6.87
CA TYR A 217 -17.21 -15.52 6.48
C TYR A 217 -18.25 -15.06 7.51
N LEU A 218 -19.30 -14.44 6.99
CA LEU A 218 -20.49 -14.00 7.73
C LEU A 218 -21.70 -14.86 7.32
N ASP A 219 -22.52 -15.24 8.28
CA ASP A 219 -23.80 -15.87 7.96
C ASP A 219 -24.68 -14.88 7.19
N PRO A 220 -25.09 -15.19 5.93
CA PRO A 220 -25.86 -14.26 5.11
C PRO A 220 -27.26 -13.94 5.65
N ALA A 221 -27.77 -14.74 6.59
CA ALA A 221 -29.07 -14.50 7.19
C ALA A 221 -29.02 -13.53 8.36
N THR A 222 -27.90 -13.51 9.10
CA THR A 222 -27.77 -12.76 10.34
C THR A 222 -26.66 -11.73 10.34
N GLY A 223 -25.70 -11.82 9.43
CA GLY A 223 -24.48 -11.00 9.45
C GLY A 223 -23.45 -11.42 10.50
N GLN A 224 -23.75 -12.42 11.32
CA GLN A 224 -22.84 -12.87 12.37
C GLN A 224 -21.62 -13.60 11.82
N ALA A 225 -20.46 -13.40 12.44
CA ALA A 225 -19.23 -14.12 12.11
C ALA A 225 -19.10 -15.46 12.85
N ALA A 226 -19.77 -15.59 14.02
CA ALA A 226 -19.68 -16.75 14.88
C ALA A 226 -20.99 -17.02 15.62
N ALA A 227 -21.13 -18.22 16.22
CA ALA A 227 -22.24 -18.56 17.09
C ALA A 227 -21.74 -19.21 18.41
N GLY A 228 -22.49 -19.00 19.48
CA GLY A 228 -22.15 -19.57 20.80
C GLY A 228 -20.97 -18.85 21.47
N ASN A 229 -19.98 -19.62 21.96
CA ASN A 229 -18.80 -19.03 22.57
C ASN A 229 -17.84 -18.49 21.49
N VAL A 230 -17.87 -17.19 21.26
CA VAL A 230 -17.05 -16.49 20.26
C VAL A 230 -15.55 -16.42 20.62
N THR A 231 -15.14 -16.88 21.81
CA THR A 231 -13.70 -17.00 22.09
C THR A 231 -13.05 -18.18 21.39
N LEU A 232 -13.84 -19.16 20.95
CA LEU A 232 -13.34 -20.39 20.33
C LEU A 232 -13.35 -20.27 18.80
N ALA A 233 -12.20 -20.46 18.17
CA ALA A 233 -12.02 -20.39 16.72
C ALA A 233 -13.01 -21.28 15.96
N LYS A 234 -13.24 -22.52 16.43
CA LYS A 234 -14.17 -23.48 15.80
C LYS A 234 -15.64 -23.03 15.77
N ASN A 235 -15.99 -22.00 16.51
CA ASN A 235 -17.36 -21.45 16.53
C ASN A 235 -17.56 -20.32 15.49
N PHE A 236 -16.52 -19.92 14.81
CA PHE A 236 -16.61 -19.02 13.66
C PHE A 236 -17.13 -19.78 12.42
N PHE A 237 -18.06 -19.19 11.71
CA PHE A 237 -18.68 -19.82 10.54
C PHE A 237 -17.73 -19.99 9.35
N GLY A 238 -16.58 -19.27 9.35
CA GLY A 238 -15.50 -19.44 8.37
C GLY A 238 -14.63 -20.66 8.65
N TYR A 239 -14.50 -21.10 9.89
CA TYR A 239 -13.65 -22.22 10.27
C TYR A 239 -14.06 -23.51 9.58
N GLY A 240 -13.10 -24.18 8.93
CA GLY A 240 -13.36 -25.43 8.20
C GLY A 240 -13.97 -25.26 6.80
N ARG A 241 -14.18 -24.03 6.30
CA ARG A 241 -14.59 -23.80 4.92
C ARG A 241 -13.48 -24.10 3.94
N GLU A 242 -13.86 -24.56 2.75
CA GLU A 242 -12.92 -24.86 1.68
C GLU A 242 -12.28 -23.60 1.10
N ILE A 243 -10.99 -23.70 0.83
CA ILE A 243 -10.16 -22.70 0.14
C ILE A 243 -9.86 -23.24 -1.25
N TYR A 244 -10.04 -22.40 -2.27
CA TYR A 244 -9.93 -22.79 -3.67
C TYR A 244 -8.79 -22.10 -4.37
N SER A 245 -8.13 -22.80 -5.31
CA SER A 245 -7.16 -22.20 -6.22
C SER A 245 -7.82 -21.14 -7.10
N VAL A 246 -7.25 -19.94 -7.13
CA VAL A 246 -7.75 -18.80 -7.92
C VAL A 246 -7.40 -18.87 -9.40
N ALA A 247 -6.52 -19.79 -9.79
CA ALA A 247 -6.05 -19.96 -11.16
C ALA A 247 -5.51 -21.38 -11.37
N ASN A 248 -5.29 -21.75 -12.63
CA ASN A 248 -4.46 -22.92 -12.95
C ASN A 248 -3.00 -22.61 -12.59
N GLY A 249 -2.27 -23.59 -12.07
CA GLY A 249 -0.87 -23.38 -11.69
C GLY A 249 -0.20 -24.60 -11.12
N THR A 250 0.94 -24.40 -10.50
CA THR A 250 1.72 -25.45 -9.82
C THR A 250 2.00 -25.03 -8.40
N VAL A 251 1.81 -25.91 -7.43
CA VAL A 251 2.19 -25.66 -6.04
C VAL A 251 3.71 -25.61 -5.94
N VAL A 252 4.26 -24.47 -5.54
CA VAL A 252 5.72 -24.25 -5.45
C VAL A 252 6.22 -24.23 -4.04
N ASP A 253 5.34 -23.98 -3.07
CA ASP A 253 5.65 -24.05 -1.65
C ASP A 253 4.39 -24.39 -0.85
N ALA A 254 4.55 -25.12 0.26
CA ALA A 254 3.45 -25.49 1.15
C ALA A 254 4.01 -25.87 2.52
N MET A 255 3.28 -25.52 3.56
CA MET A 255 3.56 -25.93 4.94
C MET A 255 2.29 -26.48 5.57
N ASP A 256 2.41 -27.59 6.27
CA ASP A 256 1.31 -28.21 7.00
C ASP A 256 1.79 -28.73 8.37
N GLY A 257 0.88 -28.87 9.32
CA GLY A 257 1.16 -29.45 10.63
C GLY A 257 1.44 -28.45 11.75
N LEU A 258 1.45 -27.12 11.49
CA LEU A 258 1.45 -26.13 12.56
C LEU A 258 0.09 -26.13 13.25
N PRO A 259 0.08 -26.17 14.62
CA PRO A 259 -1.19 -26.21 15.36
C PRO A 259 -2.06 -24.98 15.11
N ASP A 260 -3.38 -25.18 15.06
CA ASP A 260 -4.35 -24.08 15.15
C ASP A 260 -4.38 -23.51 16.59
N HIS A 261 -4.69 -22.22 16.68
CA HIS A 261 -5.02 -21.59 17.95
C HIS A 261 -6.48 -21.88 18.29
N GLU A 262 -6.73 -22.54 19.43
CA GLU A 262 -8.08 -22.88 19.84
C GLU A 262 -8.93 -21.64 20.13
N CYS A 263 -8.31 -20.61 20.70
CA CYS A 263 -8.96 -19.34 21.02
C CYS A 263 -8.54 -18.24 20.05
N ILE A 264 -9.46 -17.32 19.78
CA ILE A 264 -9.14 -16.10 19.04
C ILE A 264 -8.21 -15.20 19.88
N TYR A 265 -7.38 -14.37 19.20
CA TYR A 265 -6.39 -13.49 19.83
C TYR A 265 -5.45 -14.21 20.82
N SER A 266 -5.14 -15.47 20.56
CA SER A 266 -4.23 -16.27 21.39
C SER A 266 -2.95 -16.69 20.66
N ALA A 267 -2.73 -16.17 19.45
CA ALA A 267 -1.54 -16.46 18.67
C ALA A 267 -0.27 -16.03 19.45
N PRO A 268 0.74 -16.93 19.58
CA PRO A 268 2.03 -16.53 20.13
C PRO A 268 2.74 -15.60 19.14
N PRO A 269 3.76 -14.84 19.57
CA PRO A 269 4.57 -14.05 18.67
C PRO A 269 5.09 -14.91 17.50
N ALA A 270 4.77 -14.50 16.28
CA ALA A 270 5.16 -15.22 15.07
C ALA A 270 6.57 -14.80 14.61
N THR A 271 7.26 -15.72 13.96
CA THR A 271 8.47 -15.45 13.18
C THR A 271 8.11 -15.35 11.70
N VAL A 272 9.03 -14.85 10.88
CA VAL A 272 8.85 -14.85 9.41
C VAL A 272 8.49 -16.24 8.88
N ALA A 273 9.06 -17.31 9.47
CA ALA A 273 8.84 -18.68 9.04
C ALA A 273 7.48 -19.25 9.48
N THR A 274 6.85 -18.71 10.53
CA THR A 274 5.61 -19.25 11.10
C THR A 274 4.40 -18.34 10.93
N ALA A 275 4.60 -17.12 10.45
CA ALA A 275 3.54 -16.11 10.35
C ALA A 275 2.36 -16.59 9.48
N ALA A 276 2.62 -17.22 8.35
CA ALA A 276 1.57 -17.72 7.45
C ALA A 276 0.81 -18.96 8.00
N GLY A 277 1.28 -19.57 9.11
CA GLY A 277 0.68 -20.81 9.61
C GLY A 277 0.81 -21.96 8.61
N ASN A 278 -0.24 -22.75 8.44
CA ASN A 278 -0.32 -23.73 7.36
C ASN A 278 -0.75 -23.01 6.07
N TYR A 279 -0.02 -23.26 4.98
CA TYR A 279 -0.20 -22.48 3.77
C TYR A 279 0.06 -23.26 2.49
N VAL A 280 -0.40 -22.69 1.38
CA VAL A 280 -0.06 -23.11 0.02
C VAL A 280 0.33 -21.88 -0.80
N ILE A 281 1.38 -22.00 -1.61
CA ILE A 281 1.75 -21.02 -2.63
C ILE A 281 1.68 -21.67 -4.00
N VAL A 282 0.91 -21.09 -4.91
CA VAL A 282 0.71 -21.55 -6.28
C VAL A 282 1.38 -20.60 -7.26
N ASP A 283 2.30 -21.09 -8.07
CA ASP A 283 2.81 -20.36 -9.25
C ASP A 283 1.69 -20.31 -10.30
N ILE A 284 1.14 -19.15 -10.53
CA ILE A 284 0.07 -18.88 -11.50
C ILE A 284 0.58 -18.32 -12.83
N GLY A 285 1.89 -18.42 -13.06
CA GLY A 285 2.56 -17.97 -14.26
C GLY A 285 3.03 -16.52 -14.22
N ASN A 286 3.84 -16.12 -15.20
CA ASN A 286 4.37 -14.76 -15.36
C ASN A 286 5.04 -14.19 -14.09
N GLN A 287 5.74 -15.02 -13.33
CA GLN A 287 6.37 -14.66 -12.05
C GLN A 287 5.35 -14.09 -11.05
N LYS A 288 4.15 -14.64 -11.01
CA LYS A 288 3.12 -14.30 -10.05
C LYS A 288 2.75 -15.54 -9.25
N PHE A 289 2.59 -15.34 -7.95
CA PHE A 289 2.35 -16.41 -6.99
C PHE A 289 1.13 -16.05 -6.15
N ALA A 290 0.16 -16.95 -6.13
CA ALA A 290 -1.02 -16.83 -5.27
C ALA A 290 -0.75 -17.53 -3.94
N CYS A 291 -0.87 -16.82 -2.84
CA CYS A 291 -0.52 -17.27 -1.50
C CYS A 291 -1.78 -17.36 -0.63
N TYR A 292 -1.96 -18.49 0.04
CA TYR A 292 -3.13 -18.83 0.87
C TYR A 292 -2.64 -19.27 2.24
N ALA A 293 -3.05 -18.62 3.32
CA ALA A 293 -2.53 -18.85 4.65
C ALA A 293 -3.58 -19.20 5.70
N HIS A 294 -3.11 -19.55 6.91
CA HIS A 294 -3.87 -19.85 8.13
C HIS A 294 -4.78 -21.06 8.04
N MET A 295 -4.37 -22.08 7.25
CA MET A 295 -5.17 -23.30 7.06
C MET A 295 -5.16 -24.21 8.30
N ILE A 296 -6.18 -25.07 8.41
CA ILE A 296 -6.25 -26.11 9.46
C ILE A 296 -5.11 -27.13 9.26
N PRO A 297 -4.40 -27.54 10.32
CA PRO A 297 -3.37 -28.56 10.22
C PRO A 297 -3.93 -29.90 9.72
N GLY A 298 -3.23 -30.51 8.76
CA GLY A 298 -3.63 -31.77 8.12
C GLY A 298 -4.77 -31.63 7.12
N SER A 299 -5.17 -30.40 6.77
CA SER A 299 -6.27 -30.17 5.81
C SER A 299 -5.82 -29.96 4.38
N LEU A 300 -4.53 -29.80 4.12
CA LEU A 300 -4.01 -29.56 2.78
C LEU A 300 -4.35 -30.75 1.85
N ARG A 301 -4.83 -30.43 0.65
CA ARG A 301 -5.24 -31.41 -0.38
C ARG A 301 -4.23 -31.51 -1.52
N VAL A 302 -3.17 -30.72 -1.43
CA VAL A 302 -2.12 -30.62 -2.45
C VAL A 302 -0.76 -30.53 -1.79
N GLY A 303 0.29 -30.92 -2.52
CA GLY A 303 1.67 -30.85 -2.12
C GLY A 303 2.53 -30.13 -3.13
N ILE A 304 3.77 -29.80 -2.75
CA ILE A 304 4.75 -29.16 -3.63
C ILE A 304 4.95 -30.00 -4.89
N GLY A 305 4.85 -29.39 -6.07
CA GLY A 305 4.97 -30.01 -7.39
C GLY A 305 3.62 -30.41 -8.00
N ASP A 306 2.52 -30.40 -7.25
CA ASP A 306 1.21 -30.71 -7.79
C ASP A 306 0.72 -29.61 -8.74
N SER A 307 0.14 -30.02 -9.87
CA SER A 307 -0.61 -29.13 -10.74
C SER A 307 -2.01 -28.94 -10.20
N VAL A 308 -2.48 -27.70 -10.13
CA VAL A 308 -3.83 -27.35 -9.69
C VAL A 308 -4.60 -26.64 -10.79
N THR A 309 -5.93 -26.78 -10.76
CA THR A 309 -6.82 -26.03 -11.65
C THR A 309 -7.61 -24.98 -10.86
N GLU A 310 -8.02 -23.89 -11.53
CA GLU A 310 -8.91 -22.89 -10.93
C GLU A 310 -10.15 -23.56 -10.32
N GLY A 311 -10.46 -23.22 -9.09
CA GLY A 311 -11.59 -23.79 -8.35
C GLY A 311 -11.32 -25.16 -7.71
N GLN A 312 -10.11 -25.71 -7.80
CA GLN A 312 -9.71 -26.90 -7.04
C GLN A 312 -9.52 -26.55 -5.57
N VAL A 313 -10.00 -27.43 -4.67
CA VAL A 313 -9.83 -27.28 -3.22
C VAL A 313 -8.35 -27.47 -2.86
N LEU A 314 -7.78 -26.51 -2.15
CA LEU A 314 -6.40 -26.52 -1.65
C LEU A 314 -6.31 -27.01 -0.22
N GLY A 315 -7.27 -26.66 0.63
CA GLY A 315 -7.34 -26.98 2.05
C GLY A 315 -8.55 -26.36 2.71
N LEU A 316 -8.53 -26.28 4.04
CA LEU A 316 -9.62 -25.73 4.85
C LEU A 316 -9.13 -24.52 5.67
N MET A 317 -9.98 -23.50 5.75
CA MET A 317 -9.74 -22.28 6.56
C MET A 317 -9.64 -22.64 8.04
N GLY A 318 -8.54 -22.20 8.68
CA GLY A 318 -8.23 -22.44 10.07
C GLY A 318 -7.89 -21.16 10.82
N ASN A 319 -7.00 -21.29 11.81
CA ASN A 319 -6.54 -20.22 12.69
C ASN A 319 -5.08 -20.46 13.10
N SER A 320 -4.24 -20.92 12.20
CA SER A 320 -2.83 -21.23 12.47
C SER A 320 -1.92 -20.03 12.13
N GLY A 321 -0.74 -19.98 12.76
CA GLY A 321 0.24 -18.91 12.50
C GLY A 321 -0.08 -17.59 13.21
N ASN A 322 0.20 -16.45 12.57
CA ASN A 322 -0.14 -15.12 13.10
C ASN A 322 -1.58 -14.78 12.72
N SER A 323 -2.54 -15.43 13.36
CA SER A 323 -3.96 -15.30 13.08
C SER A 323 -4.74 -14.98 14.35
N ASP A 324 -5.45 -13.87 14.34
CA ASP A 324 -6.27 -13.42 15.46
C ASP A 324 -7.61 -14.14 15.55
N LEU A 325 -8.16 -14.55 14.41
CA LEU A 325 -9.43 -15.26 14.28
C LEU A 325 -9.46 -16.06 12.96
N PRO A 326 -10.36 -17.04 12.81
CA PRO A 326 -10.47 -17.82 11.58
C PRO A 326 -10.78 -16.95 10.36
N HIS A 327 -9.84 -16.90 9.44
CA HIS A 327 -9.95 -16.23 8.16
C HIS A 327 -9.04 -16.88 7.12
N LEU A 328 -9.23 -16.55 5.87
CA LEU A 328 -8.25 -16.83 4.81
C LEU A 328 -7.48 -15.55 4.54
N HIS A 329 -6.20 -15.51 4.91
CA HIS A 329 -5.29 -14.51 4.36
C HIS A 329 -4.91 -14.90 2.94
N PHE A 330 -5.18 -14.02 1.99
CA PHE A 330 -4.92 -14.21 0.58
C PHE A 330 -4.16 -13.03 -0.02
N GLN A 331 -3.07 -13.30 -0.74
CA GLN A 331 -2.32 -12.28 -1.48
C GLN A 331 -1.75 -12.84 -2.78
N VAL A 332 -1.47 -11.94 -3.73
CA VAL A 332 -0.65 -12.23 -4.90
C VAL A 332 0.66 -11.48 -4.78
N VAL A 333 1.77 -12.19 -5.00
CA VAL A 333 3.11 -11.61 -4.97
C VAL A 333 3.84 -11.82 -6.28
N THR A 334 4.93 -11.09 -6.47
CA THR A 334 5.78 -11.19 -7.67
C THR A 334 7.22 -11.53 -7.32
N ASP A 335 7.96 -12.00 -8.32
CA ASP A 335 9.40 -12.28 -8.34
C ASP A 335 9.84 -13.53 -7.57
N THR A 336 9.30 -13.79 -6.39
CA THR A 336 9.65 -14.97 -5.59
C THR A 336 8.42 -15.50 -4.83
N PRO A 337 8.30 -16.84 -4.67
CA PRO A 337 7.20 -17.45 -3.91
C PRO A 337 7.44 -17.30 -2.40
N SER A 338 7.15 -16.12 -1.85
CA SER A 338 7.36 -15.85 -0.42
C SER A 338 6.30 -14.91 0.11
N PHE A 339 5.66 -15.29 1.21
CA PHE A 339 4.65 -14.44 1.87
C PHE A 339 5.20 -13.08 2.29
N LEU A 340 6.40 -13.03 2.86
CA LEU A 340 6.95 -11.83 3.47
C LEU A 340 8.22 -11.32 2.77
N GLY A 341 8.80 -12.12 1.86
CA GLY A 341 10.04 -11.76 1.15
C GLY A 341 9.84 -11.21 -0.26
N ALA A 342 8.62 -11.28 -0.79
CA ALA A 342 8.25 -10.82 -2.13
C ALA A 342 7.61 -9.42 -2.10
N GLU A 343 7.40 -8.80 -3.25
CA GLU A 343 6.59 -7.58 -3.38
C GLU A 343 5.14 -7.96 -3.68
N GLY A 344 4.19 -7.33 -2.99
CA GLY A 344 2.76 -7.49 -3.24
C GLY A 344 2.39 -7.03 -4.64
N TYR A 345 1.70 -7.88 -5.40
CA TYR A 345 1.28 -7.56 -6.77
C TYR A 345 -0.24 -7.44 -6.86
N PRO A 346 -0.77 -6.41 -7.56
CA PRO A 346 -2.20 -6.21 -7.64
C PRO A 346 -2.91 -7.34 -8.38
N HIS A 347 -4.07 -7.70 -7.88
CA HIS A 347 -5.00 -8.64 -8.49
C HIS A 347 -6.41 -8.08 -8.51
N VAL A 348 -7.24 -8.62 -9.36
CA VAL A 348 -8.68 -8.33 -9.45
C VAL A 348 -9.45 -9.61 -9.65
N TYR A 349 -10.63 -9.70 -9.06
CA TYR A 349 -11.51 -10.85 -9.25
C TYR A 349 -12.25 -10.74 -10.57
N ARG A 350 -12.33 -11.84 -11.32
CA ARG A 350 -13.05 -11.91 -12.60
C ARG A 350 -14.50 -11.45 -12.44
N SER A 351 -15.17 -11.91 -11.40
CA SER A 351 -16.53 -11.50 -11.09
C SER A 351 -16.90 -11.79 -9.64
N PHE A 352 -17.70 -10.92 -9.06
CA PHE A 352 -18.40 -11.09 -7.78
C PHE A 352 -19.58 -10.12 -7.72
N ASP A 353 -20.48 -10.33 -6.77
CA ASP A 353 -21.52 -9.36 -6.46
C ASP A 353 -21.25 -8.75 -5.08
N VAL A 354 -21.33 -7.43 -4.97
CA VAL A 354 -21.42 -6.77 -3.67
C VAL A 354 -22.85 -6.90 -3.17
N ILE A 355 -23.00 -7.53 -2.01
CA ILE A 355 -24.31 -7.84 -1.40
C ILE A 355 -24.52 -7.08 -0.08
N GLY A 356 -23.55 -6.26 0.34
CA GLY A 356 -23.64 -5.49 1.57
C GLY A 356 -22.30 -4.88 1.97
N GLY A 357 -22.22 -4.45 3.21
CA GLY A 357 -20.99 -3.92 3.82
C GLY A 357 -21.06 -3.95 5.34
N VAL A 358 -19.88 -3.90 5.96
CA VAL A 358 -19.70 -3.74 7.40
C VAL A 358 -19.46 -2.27 7.70
N ASN A 359 -20.14 -1.73 8.69
CA ASN A 359 -19.92 -0.35 9.16
C ASN A 359 -18.64 -0.29 10.01
N GLN A 360 -17.51 -0.08 9.35
CA GLN A 360 -16.19 0.00 9.97
C GLN A 360 -16.13 1.07 11.06
N THR A 361 -16.65 2.26 10.80
CA THR A 361 -16.65 3.36 11.77
C THR A 361 -17.31 2.94 13.08
N LEU A 362 -18.44 2.25 13.01
CA LEU A 362 -19.15 1.78 14.20
C LEU A 362 -18.36 0.66 14.94
N VAL A 363 -17.66 -0.20 14.19
CA VAL A 363 -16.77 -1.22 14.78
C VAL A 363 -15.63 -0.53 15.52
N GLU A 364 -14.97 0.46 14.90
CA GLU A 364 -13.86 1.22 15.49
C GLU A 364 -14.28 2.04 16.70
N GLU A 365 -15.39 2.77 16.62
CA GLU A 365 -15.94 3.53 17.75
C GLU A 365 -16.21 2.64 18.97
N ARG A 366 -16.72 1.44 18.74
CA ARG A 366 -16.98 0.50 19.83
C ARG A 366 -15.72 -0.18 20.34
N SER A 367 -14.77 -0.51 19.46
CA SER A 367 -13.50 -1.15 19.85
C SER A 367 -12.54 -0.20 20.57
N SER A 368 -12.62 1.09 20.34
CA SER A 368 -11.79 2.10 21.02
C SER A 368 -12.16 2.33 22.50
N GLY A 369 -13.34 1.88 22.92
CA GLY A 369 -13.77 1.94 24.32
C GLY A 369 -13.09 0.89 25.19
N SER A 370 -12.38 1.32 26.25
CA SER A 370 -11.66 0.42 27.19
C SER A 370 -12.54 -0.68 27.82
N ASP A 371 -13.86 -0.51 27.81
CA ASP A 371 -14.84 -1.38 28.44
C ASP A 371 -15.59 -2.30 27.45
N TYR A 372 -15.19 -2.30 26.17
CA TYR A 372 -15.84 -3.10 25.14
C TYR A 372 -14.93 -4.24 24.67
N PRO A 373 -15.02 -5.44 25.28
CA PRO A 373 -14.13 -6.52 24.92
C PRO A 373 -14.36 -6.98 23.48
N ILE A 374 -13.30 -7.33 22.77
CA ILE A 374 -13.32 -7.80 21.38
C ILE A 374 -14.30 -8.96 21.17
N THR A 375 -14.51 -9.81 22.17
CA THR A 375 -15.49 -10.90 22.14
C THR A 375 -16.92 -10.40 21.98
N ARG A 376 -17.22 -9.21 22.50
CA ARG A 376 -18.53 -8.60 22.34
C ARG A 376 -18.75 -8.10 20.91
N ILE A 377 -17.71 -7.57 20.27
CA ILE A 377 -17.77 -7.20 18.84
C ILE A 377 -18.22 -8.40 18.01
N TYR A 378 -17.59 -9.56 18.22
CA TYR A 378 -17.94 -10.76 17.45
C TYR A 378 -19.28 -11.39 17.84
N SER A 379 -19.75 -11.22 19.07
CA SER A 379 -21.08 -11.67 19.47
C SER A 379 -22.22 -10.81 18.91
N GLU A 380 -21.93 -9.55 18.59
CA GLU A 380 -22.87 -8.57 18.05
C GLU A 380 -22.54 -8.19 16.59
N PHE A 381 -21.68 -8.97 15.91
CA PHE A 381 -21.14 -8.59 14.61
C PHE A 381 -22.21 -8.29 13.55
N GLY A 382 -23.33 -9.00 13.61
CA GLY A 382 -24.47 -8.77 12.74
C GLY A 382 -25.06 -7.35 12.82
N ASP A 383 -24.92 -6.65 13.95
CA ASP A 383 -25.41 -5.28 14.13
C ASP A 383 -24.60 -4.27 13.29
N TYR A 384 -23.39 -4.65 12.86
CA TYR A 384 -22.52 -3.82 12.02
C TYR A 384 -22.72 -4.07 10.54
N VAL A 385 -23.44 -5.14 10.16
CA VAL A 385 -23.58 -5.60 8.77
C VAL A 385 -24.89 -5.09 8.19
N THR A 386 -24.79 -4.49 7.00
CA THR A 386 -25.97 -4.14 6.21
C THR A 386 -25.95 -4.91 4.90
N PHE A 387 -26.99 -5.71 4.64
CA PHE A 387 -27.17 -6.38 3.36
C PHE A 387 -27.99 -5.52 2.39
N SER A 388 -27.55 -5.49 1.14
CA SER A 388 -28.27 -4.80 0.07
C SER A 388 -29.42 -5.66 -0.44
N ALA A 389 -30.59 -5.07 -0.65
CA ALA A 389 -31.70 -5.76 -1.31
C ALA A 389 -31.41 -6.10 -2.79
N GLN A 390 -30.47 -5.39 -3.41
CA GLN A 390 -30.05 -5.61 -4.80
C GLN A 390 -28.53 -5.76 -4.84
N PRO A 391 -28.03 -6.93 -5.20
CA PRO A 391 -26.61 -7.16 -5.44
C PRO A 391 -26.08 -6.25 -6.55
N VAL A 392 -24.86 -5.76 -6.40
CA VAL A 392 -24.17 -4.93 -7.40
C VAL A 392 -23.06 -5.76 -8.05
N PRO A 393 -23.24 -6.20 -9.30
CA PRO A 393 -22.23 -6.99 -10.00
C PRO A 393 -20.94 -6.23 -10.20
N GLN A 394 -19.82 -6.90 -10.00
CA GLN A 394 -18.48 -6.40 -10.24
C GLN A 394 -17.73 -7.31 -11.21
N GLN A 395 -16.90 -6.74 -12.07
CA GLN A 395 -16.02 -7.47 -12.98
C GLN A 395 -14.65 -6.81 -13.03
N ASN A 396 -13.61 -7.64 -12.93
CA ASN A 396 -12.21 -7.19 -12.95
C ASN A 396 -11.93 -6.07 -11.94
N ASN A 397 -12.51 -6.22 -10.75
CA ASN A 397 -12.33 -5.28 -9.64
C ASN A 397 -11.69 -5.97 -8.43
N LEU A 398 -10.89 -5.23 -7.68
CA LEU A 398 -10.52 -5.55 -6.32
C LEU A 398 -11.72 -5.25 -5.41
N THR A 399 -11.91 -6.03 -4.35
CA THR A 399 -12.97 -5.75 -3.36
C THR A 399 -12.59 -4.55 -2.49
N GLU A 400 -13.57 -3.78 -2.09
CA GLU A 400 -13.38 -2.73 -1.10
C GLU A 400 -13.25 -3.30 0.31
N ASN A 401 -12.52 -2.58 1.17
CA ASN A 401 -12.41 -2.92 2.59
C ASN A 401 -13.81 -3.02 3.23
N TRP A 402 -14.05 -4.12 3.94
CA TRP A 402 -15.32 -4.42 4.60
C TRP A 402 -16.54 -4.56 3.67
N ALA A 403 -16.36 -4.65 2.36
CA ALA A 403 -17.45 -5.02 1.47
C ALA A 403 -17.88 -6.47 1.73
N VAL A 404 -19.20 -6.70 1.82
CA VAL A 404 -19.74 -8.06 1.89
C VAL A 404 -20.11 -8.52 0.50
N VAL A 405 -19.56 -9.64 0.08
CA VAL A 405 -19.65 -10.11 -1.31
C VAL A 405 -20.20 -11.53 -1.42
N ARG A 406 -20.66 -11.85 -2.63
CA ARG A 406 -20.98 -13.21 -3.08
C ARG A 406 -20.08 -13.55 -4.26
N PHE A 407 -19.33 -14.63 -4.13
CA PHE A 407 -18.60 -15.23 -5.25
C PHE A 407 -19.43 -16.32 -5.94
N PRO A 408 -19.12 -16.62 -7.20
CA PRO A 408 -19.75 -17.73 -7.94
C PRO A 408 -19.60 -19.09 -7.27
#